data_09a3ac3680b6126fb1e056639d062aae
#
_entry.id   09a3ac3680b6126fb1e056639d062aae
#
_cell.length_a   1.000
_cell.length_b   1.000
_cell.length_c   1.000
_cell.angle_alpha   90.00
_cell.angle_beta   90.00
_cell.angle_gamma   90.00
#
_symmetry.space_group_name_H-M   'P 1'
#
loop_
_entity.id
_entity.type
_entity.pdbx_description
1 polymer ?
#
loop_
_entity_poly.entity_id
_entity_poly.type
_entity_poly.pdbx_seq_one_letter_code
_entity_poly.pdbx_strand_id
1 'polypeptide(L)'
;MPVEEIVQTDFEVEIQARIDAERARLRAEAGLARMREFKKPVERTFTAGERDYVTILFGGLTWKHEEMIKAVFHGSGYRCENIPTPVVADFQAGKEFGNNGQCNPTYFTVGNLVRYLQSLEQQGMTKKQVIDNYVFFTAGSCGPCRFGMYEAEYRFALQNAGFDGFRVLLFQQTDGIKAASGEPGLKFSVDFGMGMLNALNLGDVINELVYQVRPFEVNKGETDRVIQDAVKTLTSTLRGRKRWHILEAAPSWAKPYIEKNKKVEGIGCTLGKIAHNLYGKEYVDALHACRDSIHAIEVDRLRVKPVIKITGEFWAQTTEGDGNFNMFAFLEREGAQVLVEPIATWIAYMMYVAKEGAKARADAQAPHRDPKWYQVKKRVENKLQLLKKTGGLSAGSAMWTYFYHRTIKHMGDTAHHLVPQKELSRLAHPFYHQLARGGEGFMEVGKNVYYTVNHLCHMVLALKPFGCMPSTQSDGVQSRVVNKFKDMIFLPIETSGEGEVNAHSRVQMALAEAKAKARAEFDSVLQQTGKSLSDLRGYVDEHPELKRALYRVPHREGVAGTAAQFAWHVSELMDKDKAYRRRARVALTESRVA
;
A
#
# COMPACT_ATOMS: atom_id res chain seq x y z
N MET A 1 21.41 25.90 -43.58
CA MET A 1 20.74 25.44 -44.81
C MET A 1 19.32 25.97 -44.73
N PRO A 2 18.81 26.71 -45.73
CA PRO A 2 17.43 27.15 -45.74
C PRO A 2 16.51 25.94 -45.95
N VAL A 3 15.41 25.90 -45.17
CA VAL A 3 14.31 24.95 -45.38
C VAL A 3 13.70 25.29 -46.73
N GLU A 4 13.81 24.40 -47.72
CA GLU A 4 13.10 24.52 -48.99
C GLU A 4 11.59 24.53 -48.65
N GLU A 5 10.92 25.64 -48.96
CA GLU A 5 9.46 25.71 -49.01
C GLU A 5 9.01 24.72 -50.07
N ILE A 6 8.35 23.63 -49.63
CA ILE A 6 7.71 22.69 -50.57
C ILE A 6 6.53 23.45 -51.18
N VAL A 7 6.70 23.90 -52.39
CA VAL A 7 5.62 24.44 -53.21
C VAL A 7 4.66 23.29 -53.50
N GLN A 8 3.50 23.28 -52.84
CA GLN A 8 2.44 22.33 -53.13
C GLN A 8 1.99 22.54 -54.59
N THR A 9 1.96 21.46 -55.35
CA THR A 9 1.45 21.51 -56.72
C THR A 9 -0.06 21.69 -56.72
N ASP A 10 -0.65 22.37 -57.72
CA ASP A 10 -2.11 22.55 -57.83
C ASP A 10 -2.87 21.23 -57.74
N PHE A 11 -2.26 20.15 -58.19
CA PHE A 11 -2.79 18.78 -58.09
C PHE A 11 -2.85 18.26 -56.66
N GLU A 12 -1.85 18.52 -55.82
CA GLU A 12 -1.84 18.13 -54.40
C GLU A 12 -2.89 18.91 -53.60
N VAL A 13 -3.10 20.18 -53.92
CA VAL A 13 -4.13 21.01 -53.33
C VAL A 13 -5.52 20.49 -53.71
N GLU A 14 -5.74 20.08 -54.98
CA GLU A 14 -7.01 19.50 -55.43
C GLU A 14 -7.29 18.15 -54.77
N ILE A 15 -6.30 17.27 -54.65
CA ILE A 15 -6.42 16.01 -53.89
C ILE A 15 -6.76 16.25 -52.44
N GLN A 16 -6.09 17.17 -51.76
CA GLN A 16 -6.36 17.46 -50.36
C GLN A 16 -7.77 18.00 -50.19
N ALA A 17 -8.24 18.89 -51.08
CA ALA A 17 -9.61 19.39 -51.03
C ALA A 17 -10.66 18.27 -51.21
N ARG A 18 -10.45 17.32 -52.11
CA ARG A 18 -11.30 16.13 -52.30
C ARG A 18 -11.31 15.22 -51.08
N ILE A 19 -10.15 14.98 -50.46
CA ILE A 19 -10.02 14.19 -49.22
C ILE A 19 -10.81 14.86 -48.07
N ASP A 20 -10.69 16.17 -47.93
CA ASP A 20 -11.36 16.90 -46.85
C ASP A 20 -12.89 16.99 -47.07
N ALA A 21 -13.32 17.10 -48.33
CA ALA A 21 -14.74 17.03 -48.67
C ALA A 21 -15.33 15.66 -48.40
N GLU A 22 -14.63 14.57 -48.76
CA GLU A 22 -15.09 13.21 -48.49
C GLU A 22 -15.09 12.88 -46.97
N ARG A 23 -14.08 13.33 -46.24
CA ARG A 23 -14.06 13.24 -44.77
C ARG A 23 -15.23 13.99 -44.13
N ALA A 24 -15.57 15.17 -44.64
CA ALA A 24 -16.73 15.93 -44.16
C ALA A 24 -18.03 15.19 -44.44
N ARG A 25 -18.18 14.61 -45.63
CA ARG A 25 -19.34 13.79 -46.00
C ARG A 25 -19.52 12.59 -45.10
N LEU A 26 -18.43 11.79 -44.93
CA LEU A 26 -18.44 10.59 -44.11
C LEU A 26 -18.73 10.90 -42.62
N ARG A 27 -18.23 12.03 -42.10
CA ARG A 27 -18.54 12.50 -40.75
C ARG A 27 -20.01 12.89 -40.58
N ALA A 28 -20.58 13.51 -41.59
CA ALA A 28 -22.00 13.87 -41.60
C ALA A 28 -22.89 12.64 -41.68
N GLU A 29 -22.56 11.65 -42.54
CA GLU A 29 -23.28 10.38 -42.66
C GLU A 29 -23.19 9.55 -41.38
N ALA A 30 -22.04 9.53 -40.72
CA ALA A 30 -21.83 8.82 -39.45
C ALA A 30 -22.46 9.51 -38.24
N GLY A 31 -23.08 10.67 -38.40
CA GLY A 31 -23.65 11.45 -37.29
C GLY A 31 -22.60 11.89 -36.25
N LEU A 32 -21.32 11.84 -36.63
CA LEU A 32 -20.22 12.23 -35.75
C LEU A 32 -20.20 13.76 -35.63
N ALA A 33 -20.72 14.29 -34.54
CA ALA A 33 -20.43 15.65 -34.13
C ALA A 33 -18.91 15.86 -34.14
N ARG A 34 -18.45 17.08 -34.49
CA ARG A 34 -17.02 17.44 -34.42
C ARG A 34 -16.45 16.88 -33.11
N MET A 35 -15.49 15.95 -33.20
CA MET A 35 -14.75 15.52 -32.02
C MET A 35 -14.15 16.77 -31.40
N ARG A 36 -14.66 17.15 -30.24
CA ARG A 36 -14.11 18.26 -29.48
C ARG A 36 -12.74 17.80 -28.98
N GLU A 37 -11.71 18.58 -29.33
CA GLU A 37 -10.40 18.39 -28.70
C GLU A 37 -10.57 18.45 -27.17
N PHE A 38 -10.01 17.48 -26.45
CA PHE A 38 -10.05 17.49 -25.01
C PHE A 38 -9.38 18.79 -24.51
N LYS A 39 -10.13 19.62 -23.83
CA LYS A 39 -9.60 20.76 -23.11
C LYS A 39 -9.72 20.47 -21.64
N LYS A 40 -8.59 20.56 -20.91
CA LYS A 40 -8.62 20.42 -19.46
C LYS A 40 -9.66 21.39 -18.87
N PRO A 41 -10.66 20.89 -18.15
CA PRO A 41 -11.67 21.75 -17.54
C PRO A 41 -11.02 22.78 -16.59
N VAL A 42 -11.52 24.01 -16.60
CA VAL A 42 -11.13 25.00 -15.61
C VAL A 42 -11.94 24.72 -14.35
N GLU A 43 -11.32 24.10 -13.39
CA GLU A 43 -11.94 23.79 -12.10
C GLU A 43 -11.88 25.00 -11.15
N ARG A 44 -12.92 25.17 -10.37
CA ARG A 44 -12.95 26.16 -9.31
C ARG A 44 -12.01 25.72 -8.19
N THR A 45 -11.14 26.60 -7.72
CA THR A 45 -10.22 26.33 -6.61
C THR A 45 -11.00 25.99 -5.34
N PHE A 46 -10.57 24.95 -4.62
CA PHE A 46 -11.12 24.65 -3.30
C PHE A 46 -10.61 25.66 -2.27
N THR A 47 -11.53 26.38 -1.65
CA THR A 47 -11.21 27.52 -0.76
C THR A 47 -11.36 27.18 0.72
N ALA A 48 -10.79 28.04 1.57
CA ALA A 48 -10.86 27.84 3.02
C ALA A 48 -12.32 27.96 3.56
N GLY A 49 -13.16 28.79 2.93
CA GLY A 49 -14.56 28.94 3.32
C GLY A 49 -15.45 27.75 2.95
N GLU A 50 -14.97 26.87 2.08
CA GLU A 50 -15.73 25.69 1.65
C GLU A 50 -15.55 24.48 2.57
N ARG A 51 -14.61 24.50 3.52
CA ARG A 51 -14.30 23.37 4.41
C ARG A 51 -15.49 22.87 5.23
N ASP A 52 -16.39 23.76 5.58
CA ASP A 52 -17.50 23.44 6.47
C ASP A 52 -18.67 22.75 5.75
N TYR A 53 -18.75 22.85 4.41
CA TYR A 53 -19.87 22.29 3.64
C TYR A 53 -19.45 21.36 2.50
N VAL A 54 -18.26 21.53 1.91
CA VAL A 54 -17.76 20.66 0.85
C VAL A 54 -17.20 19.38 1.44
N THR A 55 -17.64 18.24 0.92
CA THR A 55 -17.17 16.91 1.32
C THR A 55 -16.04 16.43 0.41
N ILE A 56 -14.93 16.06 1.01
CA ILE A 56 -13.78 15.43 0.33
C ILE A 56 -14.07 13.95 0.19
N LEU A 57 -14.14 13.45 -1.03
CA LEU A 57 -14.25 12.04 -1.34
C LEU A 57 -12.86 11.41 -1.43
N PHE A 58 -12.70 10.22 -0.87
CA PHE A 58 -11.46 9.46 -0.87
C PHE A 58 -11.74 7.96 -1.00
N GLY A 59 -10.83 7.21 -1.66
CA GLY A 59 -10.93 5.76 -1.80
C GLY A 59 -9.72 5.16 -2.52
N GLY A 60 -9.69 3.84 -2.65
CA GLY A 60 -8.66 3.09 -3.38
C GLY A 60 -7.61 2.42 -2.50
N LEU A 61 -7.84 2.34 -1.18
CA LEU A 61 -7.06 1.58 -0.21
C LEU A 61 -7.94 0.50 0.45
N THR A 62 -7.44 -0.19 1.48
CA THR A 62 -8.29 -1.07 2.28
C THR A 62 -9.22 -0.22 3.17
N TRP A 63 -10.40 -0.74 3.50
CA TRP A 63 -11.37 -0.02 4.33
C TRP A 63 -10.79 0.47 5.67
N LYS A 64 -9.81 -0.26 6.21
CA LYS A 64 -9.11 0.08 7.46
C LYS A 64 -8.28 1.36 7.31
N HIS A 65 -7.53 1.48 6.21
CA HIS A 65 -6.79 2.70 5.88
C HIS A 65 -7.75 3.87 5.65
N GLU A 66 -8.81 3.65 4.89
CA GLU A 66 -9.77 4.68 4.51
C GLU A 66 -10.49 5.27 5.71
N GLU A 67 -10.97 4.44 6.65
CA GLU A 67 -11.60 4.91 7.87
C GLU A 67 -10.65 5.73 8.76
N MET A 68 -9.38 5.33 8.86
CA MET A 68 -8.38 6.09 9.63
C MET A 68 -8.00 7.41 8.96
N ILE A 69 -7.86 7.42 7.63
CA ILE A 69 -7.60 8.64 6.85
C ILE A 69 -8.79 9.60 6.98
N LYS A 70 -10.02 9.11 6.84
CA LYS A 70 -11.26 9.89 7.07
C LYS A 70 -11.27 10.52 8.45
N ALA A 71 -10.88 9.78 9.49
CA ALA A 71 -10.81 10.31 10.85
C ALA A 71 -9.78 11.46 10.98
N VAL A 72 -8.65 11.40 10.29
CA VAL A 72 -7.65 12.48 10.27
C VAL A 72 -8.19 13.73 9.57
N PHE A 73 -8.90 13.57 8.45
CA PHE A 73 -9.58 14.70 7.79
C PHE A 73 -10.59 15.37 8.72
N HIS A 74 -11.46 14.57 9.37
CA HIS A 74 -12.45 15.09 10.34
C HIS A 74 -11.78 15.81 11.52
N GLY A 75 -10.72 15.22 12.11
CA GLY A 75 -9.94 15.85 13.20
C GLY A 75 -9.24 17.14 12.78
N SER A 76 -9.07 17.35 11.47
CA SER A 76 -8.47 18.56 10.90
C SER A 76 -9.51 19.60 10.47
N GLY A 77 -10.81 19.33 10.69
CA GLY A 77 -11.92 20.23 10.38
C GLY A 77 -12.40 20.14 8.94
N TYR A 78 -12.22 19.01 8.26
CA TYR A 78 -12.79 18.76 6.93
C TYR A 78 -13.94 17.78 7.02
N ARG A 79 -14.90 17.90 6.11
CA ARG A 79 -15.82 16.81 5.80
C ARG A 79 -15.14 15.84 4.86
N CYS A 80 -15.18 14.56 5.16
CA CYS A 80 -14.58 13.51 4.33
C CYS A 80 -15.43 12.26 4.35
N GLU A 81 -15.63 11.65 3.18
CA GLU A 81 -16.35 10.40 3.01
C GLU A 81 -15.54 9.45 2.14
N ASN A 82 -15.58 8.16 2.49
CA ASN A 82 -14.99 7.12 1.66
C ASN A 82 -15.99 6.74 0.58
N ILE A 83 -15.50 6.62 -0.66
CA ILE A 83 -16.29 5.98 -1.72
C ILE A 83 -16.28 4.46 -1.50
N PRO A 84 -17.34 3.73 -1.87
CA PRO A 84 -17.41 2.28 -1.66
C PRO A 84 -16.26 1.52 -2.33
N THR A 85 -15.95 0.33 -1.81
CA THR A 85 -15.01 -0.60 -2.46
C THR A 85 -15.44 -0.87 -3.90
N PRO A 86 -14.53 -0.77 -4.89
CA PRO A 86 -14.87 -0.95 -6.29
C PRO A 86 -15.39 -2.35 -6.62
N VAL A 87 -16.45 -2.42 -7.43
CA VAL A 87 -17.06 -3.64 -7.92
C VAL A 87 -17.00 -3.73 -9.45
N VAL A 88 -17.32 -4.89 -10.04
CA VAL A 88 -17.29 -5.08 -11.52
C VAL A 88 -18.14 -4.05 -12.26
N ALA A 89 -19.25 -3.60 -11.70
CA ALA A 89 -20.06 -2.56 -12.31
C ALA A 89 -19.32 -1.20 -12.40
N ASP A 90 -18.36 -0.93 -11.51
CA ASP A 90 -17.49 0.25 -11.59
C ASP A 90 -16.49 0.10 -12.74
N PHE A 91 -15.95 -1.09 -12.93
CA PHE A 91 -15.11 -1.38 -14.09
C PHE A 91 -15.84 -1.13 -15.42
N GLN A 92 -17.10 -1.56 -15.53
CA GLN A 92 -17.92 -1.31 -16.72
C GLN A 92 -18.15 0.20 -16.94
N ALA A 93 -18.51 0.93 -15.90
CA ALA A 93 -18.66 2.38 -15.98
C ALA A 93 -17.33 3.07 -16.36
N GLY A 94 -16.20 2.59 -15.84
CA GLY A 94 -14.88 3.10 -16.22
C GLY A 94 -14.55 2.87 -17.70
N LYS A 95 -15.00 1.76 -18.29
CA LYS A 95 -14.90 1.52 -19.73
C LYS A 95 -15.86 2.38 -20.56
N GLU A 96 -17.06 2.62 -20.03
CA GLU A 96 -18.10 3.41 -20.70
C GLU A 96 -17.71 4.89 -20.81
N PHE A 97 -17.26 5.48 -19.70
CA PHE A 97 -16.99 6.91 -19.61
C PHE A 97 -15.51 7.28 -19.82
N GLY A 98 -14.58 6.37 -19.63
CA GLY A 98 -13.14 6.58 -19.79
C GLY A 98 -12.59 6.23 -21.16
N ASN A 99 -11.27 6.37 -21.33
CA ASN A 99 -10.57 6.01 -22.56
C ASN A 99 -10.33 4.51 -22.64
N ASN A 100 -10.36 3.98 -23.86
CA ASN A 100 -9.95 2.60 -24.15
C ASN A 100 -8.43 2.40 -23.96
N GLY A 101 -8.04 1.16 -23.64
CA GLY A 101 -6.64 0.77 -23.51
C GLY A 101 -5.97 1.22 -22.20
N GLN A 102 -6.75 1.62 -21.19
CA GLN A 102 -6.24 1.90 -19.85
C GLN A 102 -5.90 0.60 -19.09
N CYS A 103 -5.15 0.72 -18.00
CA CYS A 103 -4.92 -0.41 -17.10
C CYS A 103 -6.15 -0.67 -16.23
N ASN A 104 -6.28 -1.91 -15.75
CA ASN A 104 -7.41 -2.35 -14.95
C ASN A 104 -7.76 -1.43 -13.75
N PRO A 105 -6.80 -0.99 -12.91
CA PRO A 105 -7.11 -0.08 -11.80
C PRO A 105 -7.73 1.25 -12.24
N THR A 106 -7.35 1.77 -13.41
CA THR A 106 -7.94 3.01 -13.93
C THR A 106 -9.44 2.87 -14.16
N TYR A 107 -9.85 1.77 -14.81
CA TYR A 107 -11.28 1.53 -15.05
C TYR A 107 -12.06 1.41 -13.74
N PHE A 108 -11.55 0.63 -12.78
CA PHE A 108 -12.22 0.47 -11.50
C PHE A 108 -12.32 1.78 -10.72
N THR A 109 -11.22 2.52 -10.59
CA THR A 109 -11.21 3.73 -9.74
C THR A 109 -11.96 4.89 -10.37
N VAL A 110 -11.85 5.08 -11.70
CA VAL A 110 -12.56 6.13 -12.43
C VAL A 110 -14.07 5.84 -12.44
N GLY A 111 -14.46 4.61 -12.79
CA GLY A 111 -15.86 4.22 -12.81
C GLY A 111 -16.51 4.22 -11.43
N ASN A 112 -15.76 3.85 -10.39
CA ASN A 112 -16.20 3.92 -9.00
C ASN A 112 -16.59 5.37 -8.60
N LEU A 113 -15.74 6.35 -8.93
CA LEU A 113 -16.08 7.75 -8.70
C LEU A 113 -17.33 8.17 -9.49
N VAL A 114 -17.38 7.87 -10.80
CA VAL A 114 -18.53 8.26 -11.65
C VAL A 114 -19.82 7.67 -11.09
N ARG A 115 -19.86 6.38 -10.79
CA ARG A 115 -21.06 5.72 -10.23
C ARG A 115 -21.44 6.24 -8.85
N TYR A 116 -20.45 6.56 -8.01
CA TYR A 116 -20.75 7.19 -6.73
C TYR A 116 -21.45 8.53 -6.91
N LEU A 117 -20.98 9.40 -7.81
CA LEU A 117 -21.63 10.68 -8.09
C LEU A 117 -23.03 10.51 -8.71
N GLN A 118 -23.20 9.52 -9.60
CA GLN A 118 -24.53 9.17 -10.13
C GLN A 118 -25.47 8.66 -9.04
N SER A 119 -24.95 7.94 -8.03
CA SER A 119 -25.78 7.51 -6.90
C SER A 119 -26.29 8.69 -6.06
N LEU A 120 -25.53 9.78 -5.95
CA LEU A 120 -25.99 11.00 -5.29
C LEU A 120 -27.13 11.67 -6.08
N GLU A 121 -27.07 11.63 -7.42
CA GLU A 121 -28.20 12.10 -8.26
C GLU A 121 -29.46 11.23 -8.05
N GLN A 122 -29.29 9.93 -7.97
CA GLN A 122 -30.42 9.00 -7.68
C GLN A 122 -31.02 9.24 -6.29
N GLN A 123 -30.25 9.77 -5.34
CA GLN A 123 -30.72 10.20 -4.02
C GLN A 123 -31.39 11.59 -4.03
N GLY A 124 -31.53 12.21 -5.21
CA GLY A 124 -32.26 13.48 -5.40
C GLY A 124 -31.40 14.72 -5.49
N MET A 125 -30.06 14.62 -5.50
CA MET A 125 -29.21 15.78 -5.73
C MET A 125 -29.14 16.12 -7.22
N THR A 126 -29.15 17.41 -7.53
CA THR A 126 -28.86 17.86 -8.90
C THR A 126 -27.36 17.76 -9.19
N LYS A 127 -26.96 17.57 -10.46
CA LYS A 127 -25.55 17.58 -10.87
C LYS A 127 -24.80 18.81 -10.36
N LYS A 128 -25.43 19.98 -10.40
CA LYS A 128 -24.85 21.19 -9.87
C LYS A 128 -24.57 21.12 -8.38
N GLN A 129 -25.48 20.55 -7.58
CA GLN A 129 -25.26 20.34 -6.14
C GLN A 129 -24.13 19.37 -5.88
N VAL A 130 -24.01 18.30 -6.68
CA VAL A 130 -22.89 17.34 -6.58
C VAL A 130 -21.57 18.05 -6.88
N ILE A 131 -21.46 18.81 -7.98
CA ILE A 131 -20.24 19.53 -8.36
C ILE A 131 -19.86 20.60 -7.31
N ASP A 132 -20.83 21.28 -6.73
CA ASP A 132 -20.61 22.36 -5.76
C ASP A 132 -20.21 21.81 -4.37
N ASN A 133 -20.77 20.67 -3.94
CA ASN A 133 -20.65 20.17 -2.58
C ASN A 133 -19.63 19.05 -2.39
N TYR A 134 -19.05 18.51 -3.47
CA TYR A 134 -18.08 17.43 -3.38
C TYR A 134 -16.80 17.76 -4.15
N VAL A 135 -15.69 17.19 -3.68
CA VAL A 135 -14.39 17.18 -4.35
C VAL A 135 -13.75 15.80 -4.18
N PHE A 136 -13.01 15.32 -5.15
CA PHE A 136 -12.31 14.05 -5.03
C PHE A 136 -10.82 14.29 -4.76
N PHE A 137 -10.29 13.67 -3.71
CA PHE A 137 -8.87 13.72 -3.35
C PHE A 137 -8.18 12.43 -3.80
N THR A 138 -7.17 12.55 -4.64
CA THR A 138 -6.41 11.43 -5.16
C THR A 138 -4.92 11.73 -5.20
N ALA A 139 -4.11 10.68 -5.28
CA ALA A 139 -2.68 10.79 -5.52
C ALA A 139 -2.36 10.63 -7.01
N GLY A 140 -1.22 11.16 -7.43
CA GLY A 140 -0.67 10.97 -8.76
C GLY A 140 0.82 10.75 -8.72
N SER A 141 1.37 10.14 -9.77
CA SER A 141 2.80 9.91 -9.88
C SER A 141 3.36 10.35 -11.24
N CYS A 142 4.68 10.42 -11.33
CA CYS A 142 5.38 10.67 -12.60
C CYS A 142 6.16 9.43 -13.02
N GLY A 143 6.26 9.21 -14.33
CA GLY A 143 7.05 8.14 -14.91
C GLY A 143 6.23 7.28 -15.88
N PRO A 144 6.71 6.07 -16.23
CA PRO A 144 6.04 5.20 -17.18
C PRO A 144 4.75 4.55 -16.65
N CYS A 145 4.44 4.68 -15.35
CA CYS A 145 3.19 4.21 -14.78
C CYS A 145 2.00 5.06 -15.24
N ARG A 146 0.92 4.43 -15.69
CA ARG A 146 -0.32 5.12 -16.08
C ARG A 146 -0.97 5.89 -14.92
N PHE A 147 -0.62 5.58 -13.69
CA PHE A 147 -1.07 6.32 -12.50
C PHE A 147 -0.79 7.84 -12.59
N GLY A 148 0.23 8.24 -13.33
CA GLY A 148 0.48 9.64 -13.65
C GLY A 148 -0.58 10.29 -14.55
N MET A 149 -1.40 9.50 -15.21
CA MET A 149 -2.46 9.95 -16.12
C MET A 149 -3.87 9.86 -15.49
N TYR A 150 -4.02 9.25 -14.31
CA TYR A 150 -5.33 9.05 -13.68
C TYR A 150 -6.08 10.36 -13.46
N GLU A 151 -5.38 11.44 -13.10
CA GLU A 151 -6.00 12.77 -12.97
C GLU A 151 -6.73 13.20 -14.25
N ALA A 152 -6.06 13.07 -15.40
CA ALA A 152 -6.67 13.42 -16.68
C ALA A 152 -7.84 12.48 -17.03
N GLU A 153 -7.70 11.20 -16.69
CA GLU A 153 -8.73 10.20 -16.94
C GLU A 153 -9.97 10.41 -16.07
N TYR A 154 -9.80 10.75 -14.79
CA TYR A 154 -10.92 11.14 -13.93
C TYR A 154 -11.70 12.31 -14.54
N ARG A 155 -11.00 13.39 -14.96
CA ARG A 155 -11.65 14.55 -15.53
C ARG A 155 -12.36 14.25 -16.84
N PHE A 156 -11.74 13.44 -17.68
CA PHE A 156 -12.33 13.01 -18.95
C PHE A 156 -13.61 12.20 -18.73
N ALA A 157 -13.58 11.21 -17.87
CA ALA A 157 -14.73 10.37 -17.56
C ALA A 157 -15.85 11.17 -16.87
N LEU A 158 -15.51 12.08 -15.97
CA LEU A 158 -16.47 12.98 -15.33
C LEU A 158 -17.16 13.89 -16.33
N GLN A 159 -16.42 14.44 -17.31
CA GLN A 159 -17.00 15.23 -18.39
C GLN A 159 -17.96 14.39 -19.24
N ASN A 160 -17.57 13.16 -19.62
CA ASN A 160 -18.42 12.24 -20.39
C ASN A 160 -19.69 11.85 -19.62
N ALA A 161 -19.61 11.71 -18.29
CA ALA A 161 -20.74 11.42 -17.40
C ALA A 161 -21.61 12.65 -17.09
N GLY A 162 -21.25 13.85 -17.60
CA GLY A 162 -21.98 15.08 -17.42
C GLY A 162 -21.72 15.83 -16.10
N PHE A 163 -20.59 15.52 -15.42
CA PHE A 163 -20.10 16.24 -14.23
C PHE A 163 -18.96 17.21 -14.57
N ASP A 164 -19.10 17.92 -15.70
CA ASP A 164 -18.09 18.90 -16.13
C ASP A 164 -17.87 19.97 -15.05
N GLY A 165 -16.58 20.23 -14.74
CA GLY A 165 -16.19 21.15 -13.66
C GLY A 165 -16.15 20.53 -12.25
N PHE A 166 -16.43 19.23 -12.10
CA PHE A 166 -16.18 18.55 -10.82
C PHE A 166 -14.69 18.56 -10.48
N ARG A 167 -14.36 18.88 -9.24
CA ARG A 167 -13.00 19.16 -8.80
C ARG A 167 -12.25 17.90 -8.38
N VAL A 168 -11.06 17.71 -8.94
CA VAL A 168 -10.14 16.63 -8.57
C VAL A 168 -8.89 17.24 -7.94
N LEU A 169 -8.73 17.06 -6.62
CA LEU A 169 -7.60 17.54 -5.84
C LEU A 169 -6.46 16.52 -5.91
N LEU A 170 -5.35 16.90 -6.55
CA LEU A 170 -4.23 15.99 -6.81
C LEU A 170 -3.08 16.19 -5.82
N PHE A 171 -2.70 15.12 -5.12
CA PHE A 171 -1.45 15.06 -4.38
C PHE A 171 -0.35 14.44 -5.27
N GLN A 172 0.57 15.27 -5.76
CA GLN A 172 1.65 14.81 -6.64
C GLN A 172 2.88 14.38 -5.85
N GLN A 173 3.42 13.21 -6.18
CA GLN A 173 4.61 12.65 -5.54
C GLN A 173 5.90 13.45 -5.84
N THR A 174 5.99 14.13 -6.98
CA THR A 174 7.17 14.91 -7.39
C THR A 174 7.32 16.23 -6.68
N ASP A 175 6.21 16.92 -6.45
CA ASP A 175 6.19 18.25 -5.82
C ASP A 175 5.80 18.18 -4.34
N GLY A 176 5.44 16.99 -3.87
CA GLY A 176 5.13 16.69 -2.49
C GLY A 176 4.04 17.58 -1.90
N ILE A 177 4.26 18.02 -0.66
CA ILE A 177 3.33 18.90 0.07
C ILE A 177 3.09 20.23 -0.67
N LYS A 178 4.03 20.70 -1.50
CA LYS A 178 3.88 21.96 -2.22
C LYS A 178 2.82 21.93 -3.33
N ALA A 179 2.66 20.82 -4.02
CA ALA A 179 1.63 20.69 -5.06
C ALA A 179 0.23 20.66 -4.46
N ALA A 180 0.06 19.95 -3.35
CA ALA A 180 -1.20 19.93 -2.62
C ALA A 180 -1.48 21.26 -1.88
N SER A 181 -0.45 22.06 -1.57
CA SER A 181 -0.60 23.40 -0.98
C SER A 181 -1.03 24.49 -1.97
N GLY A 182 -1.16 24.15 -3.26
CA GLY A 182 -1.73 25.07 -4.27
C GLY A 182 -3.22 25.34 -4.10
N GLU A 183 -3.94 24.46 -3.36
CA GLU A 183 -5.35 24.65 -3.02
C GLU A 183 -5.49 25.37 -1.67
N PRO A 184 -5.99 26.64 -1.64
CA PRO A 184 -6.10 27.41 -0.40
C PRO A 184 -6.98 26.76 0.67
N GLY A 185 -7.88 25.86 0.24
CA GLY A 185 -8.75 25.07 1.11
C GLY A 185 -8.02 23.98 1.89
N LEU A 186 -6.94 23.41 1.36
CA LEU A 186 -6.17 22.35 2.02
C LEU A 186 -5.04 22.93 2.87
N LYS A 187 -5.10 22.76 4.18
CA LYS A 187 -4.08 23.22 5.13
C LYS A 187 -3.24 22.04 5.63
N PHE A 188 -2.09 21.83 5.03
CA PHE A 188 -1.14 20.80 5.46
C PHE A 188 -0.38 21.26 6.71
N SER A 189 -0.93 20.98 7.88
CA SER A 189 -0.26 21.18 9.16
C SER A 189 0.63 19.98 9.51
N VAL A 190 1.57 20.18 10.44
CA VAL A 190 2.38 19.06 10.99
C VAL A 190 1.48 18.00 11.62
N ASP A 191 0.41 18.41 12.33
CA ASP A 191 -0.54 17.48 12.94
C ASP A 191 -1.29 16.66 11.88
N PHE A 192 -1.73 17.29 10.78
CA PHE A 192 -2.36 16.59 9.65
C PHE A 192 -1.40 15.58 9.01
N GLY A 193 -0.18 16.01 8.67
CA GLY A 193 0.84 15.14 8.09
C GLY A 193 1.18 13.93 8.97
N MET A 194 1.39 14.16 10.27
CA MET A 194 1.65 13.08 11.23
C MET A 194 0.43 12.19 11.43
N GLY A 195 -0.78 12.76 11.41
CA GLY A 195 -2.03 12.01 11.44
C GLY A 195 -2.14 11.05 10.26
N MET A 196 -1.86 11.52 9.04
CA MET A 196 -1.86 10.70 7.82
C MET A 196 -0.82 9.56 7.88
N LEU A 197 0.40 9.85 8.36
CA LEU A 197 1.43 8.82 8.54
C LEU A 197 1.00 7.77 9.58
N ASN A 198 0.38 8.18 10.69
CA ASN A 198 -0.16 7.26 11.66
C ASN A 198 -1.31 6.42 11.09
N ALA A 199 -2.23 7.04 10.31
CA ALA A 199 -3.34 6.33 9.68
C ALA A 199 -2.85 5.24 8.72
N LEU A 200 -1.84 5.54 7.89
CA LEU A 200 -1.22 4.56 6.98
C LEU A 200 -0.54 3.42 7.75
N ASN A 201 0.30 3.75 8.74
CA ASN A 201 0.99 2.72 9.54
C ASN A 201 0.02 1.84 10.32
N LEU A 202 -1.05 2.41 10.88
CA LEU A 202 -2.07 1.65 11.61
C LEU A 202 -2.86 0.74 10.67
N GLY A 203 -3.26 1.27 9.51
CA GLY A 203 -3.94 0.48 8.48
C GLY A 203 -3.11 -0.72 8.06
N ASP A 204 -1.82 -0.53 7.80
CA ASP A 204 -0.88 -1.59 7.45
C ASP A 204 -0.76 -2.65 8.56
N VAL A 205 -0.48 -2.21 9.79
CA VAL A 205 -0.25 -3.13 10.91
C VAL A 205 -1.53 -3.92 11.22
N ILE A 206 -2.69 -3.27 11.26
CA ILE A 206 -3.96 -3.96 11.49
C ILE A 206 -4.28 -4.92 10.34
N ASN A 207 -4.03 -4.51 9.11
CA ASN A 207 -4.25 -5.35 7.95
C ASN A 207 -3.42 -6.64 8.02
N GLU A 208 -2.16 -6.51 8.40
CA GLU A 208 -1.27 -7.65 8.59
C GLU A 208 -1.71 -8.55 9.75
N LEU A 209 -2.09 -7.97 10.90
CA LEU A 209 -2.60 -8.74 12.04
C LEU A 209 -3.87 -9.53 11.68
N VAL A 210 -4.76 -8.97 10.85
CA VAL A 210 -5.92 -9.70 10.35
C VAL A 210 -5.49 -10.96 9.61
N TYR A 211 -4.54 -10.86 8.66
CA TYR A 211 -4.07 -12.00 7.88
C TYR A 211 -3.22 -13.00 8.69
N GLN A 212 -2.67 -12.59 9.84
CA GLN A 212 -1.99 -13.49 10.76
C GLN A 212 -2.95 -14.24 11.68
N VAL A 213 -4.05 -13.62 12.12
CA VAL A 213 -4.96 -14.14 13.15
C VAL A 213 -6.14 -14.89 12.55
N ARG A 214 -6.86 -14.28 11.61
CA ARG A 214 -8.11 -14.81 11.04
C ARG A 214 -8.00 -16.23 10.47
N PRO A 215 -6.92 -16.63 9.78
CA PRO A 215 -6.80 -18.00 9.29
C PRO A 215 -6.74 -19.06 10.39
N PHE A 216 -6.35 -18.67 11.59
CA PHE A 216 -6.14 -19.57 12.73
C PHE A 216 -7.15 -19.41 13.86
N GLU A 217 -8.08 -18.43 13.79
CA GLU A 217 -9.09 -18.20 14.82
C GLU A 217 -9.91 -19.47 15.13
N VAL A 218 -10.16 -19.69 16.41
CA VAL A 218 -10.98 -20.81 16.88
C VAL A 218 -12.46 -20.49 16.66
N ASN A 219 -12.87 -19.30 17.04
CA ASN A 219 -14.24 -18.81 16.87
C ASN A 219 -14.33 -18.03 15.56
N LYS A 220 -14.94 -18.63 14.53
CA LYS A 220 -15.02 -18.02 13.20
C LYS A 220 -15.71 -16.65 13.23
N GLY A 221 -15.04 -15.65 12.63
CA GLY A 221 -15.53 -14.27 12.54
C GLY A 221 -15.24 -13.41 13.78
N GLU A 222 -14.55 -13.96 14.79
CA GLU A 222 -14.15 -13.20 15.97
C GLU A 222 -13.12 -12.11 15.62
N THR A 223 -12.16 -12.44 14.76
CA THR A 223 -11.15 -11.49 14.28
C THR A 223 -11.80 -10.28 13.62
N ASP A 224 -12.72 -10.48 12.71
CA ASP A 224 -13.35 -9.37 11.98
C ASP A 224 -14.14 -8.44 12.92
N ARG A 225 -14.87 -9.00 13.90
CA ARG A 225 -15.59 -8.23 14.91
C ARG A 225 -14.64 -7.40 15.78
N VAL A 226 -13.59 -8.03 16.31
CA VAL A 226 -12.61 -7.35 17.17
C VAL A 226 -11.89 -6.25 16.41
N ILE A 227 -11.53 -6.49 15.14
CA ILE A 227 -10.88 -5.49 14.29
C ILE A 227 -11.81 -4.31 13.97
N GLN A 228 -13.10 -4.54 13.72
CA GLN A 228 -14.06 -3.45 13.53
C GLN A 228 -14.11 -2.54 14.77
N ASP A 229 -14.13 -3.09 15.96
CA ASP A 229 -14.16 -2.31 17.21
C ASP A 229 -12.81 -1.63 17.50
N ALA A 230 -11.69 -2.28 17.17
CA ALA A 230 -10.36 -1.67 17.24
C ALA A 230 -10.24 -0.46 16.29
N VAL A 231 -10.73 -0.58 15.05
CA VAL A 231 -10.74 0.52 14.07
C VAL A 231 -11.62 1.67 14.58
N LYS A 232 -12.80 1.41 15.15
CA LYS A 232 -13.66 2.45 15.77
C LYS A 232 -12.93 3.20 16.90
N THR A 233 -12.22 2.47 17.76
CA THR A 233 -11.45 3.05 18.86
C THR A 233 -10.34 3.96 18.34
N LEU A 234 -9.55 3.48 17.37
CA LEU A 234 -8.45 4.24 16.78
C LEU A 234 -8.94 5.45 16.00
N THR A 235 -10.02 5.31 15.23
CA THR A 235 -10.60 6.45 14.47
C THR A 235 -11.14 7.52 15.40
N SER A 236 -11.79 7.14 16.50
CA SER A 236 -12.23 8.11 17.53
C SER A 236 -11.07 8.87 18.14
N THR A 237 -9.96 8.17 18.43
CA THR A 237 -8.73 8.77 18.95
C THR A 237 -8.07 9.71 17.95
N LEU A 238 -7.96 9.30 16.67
CA LEU A 238 -7.39 10.13 15.61
C LEU A 238 -8.23 11.39 15.36
N ARG A 239 -9.56 11.27 15.39
CA ARG A 239 -10.52 12.37 15.20
C ARG A 239 -10.52 13.35 16.38
N GLY A 240 -10.50 12.84 17.61
CA GLY A 240 -10.59 13.63 18.86
C GLY A 240 -9.27 14.24 19.30
N ARG A 241 -8.19 14.08 18.57
CA ARG A 241 -6.84 14.43 18.99
C ARG A 241 -6.68 15.92 19.24
N LYS A 242 -6.27 16.30 20.47
CA LYS A 242 -5.97 17.69 20.82
C LYS A 242 -4.72 18.18 20.07
N ARG A 243 -4.78 19.41 19.57
CA ARG A 243 -3.61 20.06 18.96
C ARG A 243 -2.63 20.46 20.04
N TRP A 244 -1.40 19.97 19.94
CA TRP A 244 -0.35 20.31 20.89
C TRP A 244 0.30 21.65 20.55
N HIS A 245 0.56 22.46 21.59
CA HIS A 245 1.29 23.71 21.45
C HIS A 245 2.35 23.86 22.54
N ILE A 246 3.55 24.34 22.18
CA ILE A 246 4.69 24.43 23.10
C ILE A 246 4.38 25.29 24.33
N LEU A 247 3.61 26.35 24.17
CA LEU A 247 3.26 27.24 25.29
C LEU A 247 2.35 26.60 26.33
N GLU A 248 1.58 25.56 25.97
CA GLU A 248 0.78 24.79 26.91
C GLU A 248 1.65 23.86 27.76
N ALA A 249 2.69 23.28 27.15
CA ALA A 249 3.60 22.34 27.77
C ALA A 249 4.80 23.01 28.49
N ALA A 250 5.15 24.24 28.12
CA ALA A 250 6.28 24.96 28.69
C ALA A 250 6.05 25.44 30.11
N PRO A 251 7.03 25.36 31.01
CA PRO A 251 6.94 25.93 32.34
C PRO A 251 6.78 27.47 32.26
N SER A 252 6.11 28.05 33.25
CA SER A 252 5.71 29.46 33.27
C SER A 252 6.86 30.44 33.03
N TRP A 253 8.04 30.14 33.56
CA TRP A 253 9.24 30.96 33.38
C TRP A 253 9.78 30.99 31.94
N ALA A 254 9.54 29.95 31.13
CA ALA A 254 10.03 29.85 29.75
C ALA A 254 9.06 30.46 28.73
N LYS A 255 7.77 30.60 29.06
CA LYS A 255 6.73 31.11 28.14
C LYS A 255 7.08 32.48 27.53
N PRO A 256 7.47 33.51 28.32
CA PRO A 256 7.76 34.83 27.75
C PRO A 256 8.94 34.80 26.77
N TYR A 257 9.96 33.95 27.01
CA TYR A 257 11.10 33.81 26.12
C TYR A 257 10.70 33.14 24.80
N ILE A 258 9.87 32.09 24.87
CA ILE A 258 9.36 31.35 23.68
C ILE A 258 8.48 32.30 22.82
N GLU A 259 7.55 33.02 23.42
CA GLU A 259 6.67 33.97 22.74
C GLU A 259 7.45 35.09 22.03
N LYS A 260 8.51 35.59 22.66
CA LYS A 260 9.39 36.62 22.07
C LYS A 260 10.22 36.10 20.90
N ASN A 261 10.54 34.78 20.89
CA ASN A 261 11.39 34.19 19.88
C ASN A 261 10.63 33.24 18.96
N LYS A 262 10.02 33.79 17.88
CA LYS A 262 9.18 33.06 16.91
C LYS A 262 9.87 31.84 16.25
N LYS A 263 11.21 31.85 16.13
CA LYS A 263 11.97 30.70 15.61
C LYS A 263 11.99 29.53 16.62
N VAL A 264 12.20 29.83 17.89
CA VAL A 264 12.18 28.84 18.97
C VAL A 264 10.78 28.27 19.12
N GLU A 265 9.76 29.11 19.11
CA GLU A 265 8.34 28.71 19.12
C GLU A 265 8.03 27.77 17.96
N GLY A 266 8.39 28.13 16.72
CA GLY A 266 8.14 27.35 15.52
C GLY A 266 8.83 25.97 15.53
N ILE A 267 10.11 25.92 15.88
CA ILE A 267 10.86 24.66 15.99
C ILE A 267 10.30 23.81 17.13
N GLY A 268 10.09 24.41 18.30
CA GLY A 268 9.55 23.72 19.47
C GLY A 268 8.15 23.17 19.24
N CYS A 269 7.26 23.94 18.58
CA CYS A 269 5.94 23.47 18.17
C CYS A 269 6.04 22.30 17.20
N THR A 270 6.93 22.36 16.21
CA THR A 270 7.09 21.28 15.23
C THR A 270 7.56 19.98 15.91
N LEU A 271 8.63 20.04 16.69
CA LEU A 271 9.16 18.87 17.40
C LEU A 271 8.18 18.32 18.43
N GLY A 272 7.54 19.20 19.19
CA GLY A 272 6.54 18.80 20.18
C GLY A 272 5.30 18.16 19.54
N LYS A 273 4.83 18.67 18.41
CA LYS A 273 3.73 18.04 17.65
C LYS A 273 4.12 16.66 17.13
N ILE A 274 5.32 16.50 16.59
CA ILE A 274 5.82 15.19 16.18
C ILE A 274 5.85 14.23 17.38
N ALA A 275 6.44 14.67 18.50
CA ALA A 275 6.51 13.87 19.72
C ALA A 275 5.11 13.53 20.27
N HIS A 276 4.19 14.48 20.32
CA HIS A 276 2.81 14.27 20.76
C HIS A 276 2.07 13.30 19.84
N ASN A 277 2.28 13.42 18.52
CA ASN A 277 1.68 12.50 17.56
C ASN A 277 2.21 11.07 17.65
N LEU A 278 3.38 10.87 18.20
CA LEU A 278 3.98 9.55 18.39
C LEU A 278 3.77 9.01 19.81
N TYR A 279 3.95 9.84 20.82
CA TYR A 279 4.05 9.42 22.22
C TYR A 279 2.92 9.95 23.12
N GLY A 280 1.93 10.67 22.53
CA GLY A 280 0.78 11.15 23.29
C GLY A 280 0.07 10.00 24.00
N LYS A 281 -0.19 10.16 25.31
CA LYS A 281 -0.74 9.10 26.15
C LYS A 281 -2.04 8.52 25.58
N GLU A 282 -2.97 9.36 25.16
CA GLU A 282 -4.26 8.94 24.58
C GLU A 282 -4.08 8.01 23.36
N TYR A 283 -3.09 8.32 22.51
CA TYR A 283 -2.79 7.52 21.32
C TYR A 283 -2.15 6.17 21.71
N VAL A 284 -1.18 6.19 22.61
CA VAL A 284 -0.50 4.96 23.06
C VAL A 284 -1.47 4.05 23.81
N ASP A 285 -2.33 4.61 24.66
CA ASP A 285 -3.36 3.85 25.41
C ASP A 285 -4.36 3.20 24.44
N ALA A 286 -4.76 3.90 23.36
CA ALA A 286 -5.63 3.33 22.32
C ALA A 286 -4.96 2.17 21.59
N LEU A 287 -3.65 2.28 21.27
CA LEU A 287 -2.89 1.18 20.65
C LEU A 287 -2.86 -0.04 21.58
N HIS A 288 -2.60 0.16 22.87
CA HIS A 288 -2.57 -0.93 23.85
C HIS A 288 -3.95 -1.57 24.03
N ALA A 289 -5.02 -0.79 24.08
CA ALA A 289 -6.38 -1.33 24.15
C ALA A 289 -6.71 -2.21 22.93
N CYS A 290 -6.35 -1.75 21.74
CA CYS A 290 -6.52 -2.54 20.51
C CYS A 290 -5.67 -3.81 20.53
N ARG A 291 -4.40 -3.70 20.92
CA ARG A 291 -3.51 -4.85 21.12
C ARG A 291 -4.12 -5.90 22.05
N ASP A 292 -4.60 -5.46 23.21
CA ASP A 292 -5.12 -6.36 24.23
C ASP A 292 -6.40 -7.07 23.75
N SER A 293 -7.26 -6.35 23.02
CA SER A 293 -8.46 -6.93 22.41
C SER A 293 -8.10 -7.98 21.35
N ILE A 294 -7.13 -7.72 20.48
CA ILE A 294 -6.67 -8.68 19.48
C ILE A 294 -5.95 -9.85 20.14
N HIS A 295 -5.12 -9.58 21.16
CA HIS A 295 -4.41 -10.62 21.92
C HIS A 295 -5.35 -11.61 22.60
N ALA A 296 -6.54 -11.18 22.98
CA ALA A 296 -7.55 -12.03 23.64
C ALA A 296 -8.14 -13.10 22.70
N ILE A 297 -8.09 -12.92 21.38
CA ILE A 297 -8.59 -13.89 20.39
C ILE A 297 -7.84 -15.22 20.56
N GLU A 298 -8.60 -16.32 20.60
CA GLU A 298 -8.03 -17.66 20.64
C GLU A 298 -7.74 -18.17 19.24
N VAL A 299 -6.53 -18.73 19.04
CA VAL A 299 -6.05 -19.25 17.75
C VAL A 299 -5.46 -20.65 17.88
N ASP A 300 -5.67 -21.50 16.86
CA ASP A 300 -5.04 -22.81 16.70
C ASP A 300 -3.94 -22.73 15.62
N ARG A 301 -2.70 -22.46 16.04
CA ARG A 301 -1.55 -22.37 15.12
C ARG A 301 -1.03 -23.72 14.65
N LEU A 302 -1.53 -24.84 15.19
CA LEU A 302 -1.17 -26.18 14.69
C LEU A 302 -1.95 -26.59 13.42
N ARG A 303 -2.87 -25.75 12.95
CA ARG A 303 -3.49 -25.91 11.63
C ARG A 303 -2.48 -25.63 10.53
N VAL A 304 -2.14 -26.66 9.76
CA VAL A 304 -1.17 -26.52 8.66
C VAL A 304 -1.80 -25.75 7.50
N LYS A 305 -1.24 -24.57 7.21
CA LYS A 305 -1.66 -23.68 6.12
C LYS A 305 -0.44 -23.22 5.34
N PRO A 306 -0.48 -23.25 3.99
CA PRO A 306 0.58 -22.63 3.21
C PRO A 306 0.56 -21.11 3.39
N VAL A 307 1.74 -20.51 3.50
CA VAL A 307 1.93 -19.05 3.50
C VAL A 307 2.09 -18.61 2.05
N ILE A 308 1.18 -17.74 1.59
CA ILE A 308 1.16 -17.22 0.22
C ILE A 308 1.58 -15.75 0.24
N LYS A 309 2.75 -15.45 -0.29
CA LYS A 309 3.20 -14.07 -0.45
C LYS A 309 2.53 -13.42 -1.65
N ILE A 310 1.81 -12.33 -1.39
CA ILE A 310 1.24 -11.49 -2.45
C ILE A 310 2.28 -10.47 -2.90
N THR A 311 2.49 -10.40 -4.21
CA THR A 311 3.34 -9.39 -4.88
C THR A 311 2.59 -8.84 -6.09
N GLY A 312 3.25 -8.02 -6.90
CA GLY A 312 2.67 -7.43 -8.10
C GLY A 312 2.42 -5.94 -7.94
N GLU A 313 1.36 -5.44 -8.55
CA GLU A 313 1.06 -4.02 -8.62
C GLU A 313 0.43 -3.51 -7.32
N PHE A 314 0.73 -2.25 -6.97
CA PHE A 314 0.34 -1.61 -5.71
C PHE A 314 -1.16 -1.68 -5.43
N TRP A 315 -2.00 -1.23 -6.37
CA TRP A 315 -3.45 -1.20 -6.16
C TRP A 315 -4.04 -2.61 -6.04
N ALA A 316 -3.56 -3.56 -6.85
CA ALA A 316 -4.00 -4.96 -6.76
C ALA A 316 -3.66 -5.61 -5.41
N GLN A 317 -2.62 -5.13 -4.72
CA GLN A 317 -2.24 -5.58 -3.38
C GLN A 317 -2.98 -4.84 -2.25
N THR A 318 -3.51 -3.64 -2.49
CA THR A 318 -4.15 -2.78 -1.48
C THR A 318 -5.66 -2.69 -1.63
N THR A 319 -6.22 -3.03 -2.80
CA THR A 319 -7.67 -3.06 -2.98
C THR A 319 -8.30 -4.31 -2.34
N GLU A 320 -9.52 -4.16 -1.90
CA GLU A 320 -10.39 -5.27 -1.50
C GLU A 320 -11.53 -5.37 -2.53
N GLY A 321 -12.11 -6.55 -2.73
CA GLY A 321 -13.23 -6.75 -3.65
C GLY A 321 -12.82 -7.19 -5.06
N ASP A 322 -13.63 -6.82 -6.05
CA ASP A 322 -13.55 -7.37 -7.42
C ASP A 322 -12.28 -6.95 -8.17
N GLY A 323 -11.66 -5.84 -7.78
CA GLY A 323 -10.47 -5.30 -8.45
C GLY A 323 -9.28 -6.24 -8.48
N ASN A 324 -9.20 -7.16 -7.52
CA ASN A 324 -8.22 -8.25 -7.49
C ASN A 324 -8.86 -9.63 -7.42
N PHE A 325 -10.09 -9.77 -7.91
CA PHE A 325 -10.88 -11.02 -7.90
C PHE A 325 -11.16 -11.55 -6.48
N ASN A 326 -11.31 -10.68 -5.50
CA ASN A 326 -11.48 -11.08 -4.09
C ASN A 326 -10.40 -12.09 -3.63
N MET A 327 -9.19 -11.99 -4.19
CA MET A 327 -8.15 -13.02 -4.12
C MET A 327 -7.73 -13.35 -2.68
N PHE A 328 -7.70 -12.37 -1.79
CA PHE A 328 -7.27 -12.61 -0.40
C PHE A 328 -8.31 -13.46 0.35
N ALA A 329 -9.58 -13.11 0.23
CA ALA A 329 -10.68 -13.89 0.80
C ALA A 329 -10.78 -15.29 0.16
N PHE A 330 -10.51 -15.39 -1.14
CA PHE A 330 -10.44 -16.67 -1.84
C PHE A 330 -9.35 -17.58 -1.28
N LEU A 331 -8.11 -17.08 -1.15
CA LEU A 331 -6.99 -17.84 -0.59
C LEU A 331 -7.25 -18.32 0.84
N GLU A 332 -7.86 -17.49 1.69
CA GLU A 332 -8.21 -17.86 3.06
C GLU A 332 -9.29 -18.94 3.09
N ARG A 333 -10.32 -18.84 2.22
CA ARG A 333 -11.36 -19.90 2.07
C ARG A 333 -10.75 -21.22 1.62
N GLU A 334 -9.75 -21.15 0.74
CA GLU A 334 -9.00 -22.33 0.28
C GLU A 334 -7.99 -22.85 1.34
N GLY A 335 -7.96 -22.25 2.51
CA GLY A 335 -7.15 -22.71 3.63
C GLY A 335 -5.71 -22.24 3.63
N ALA A 336 -5.38 -21.14 2.95
CA ALA A 336 -4.07 -20.51 2.99
C ALA A 336 -3.98 -19.41 4.06
N GLN A 337 -2.76 -19.04 4.41
CA GLN A 337 -2.42 -17.80 5.09
C GLN A 337 -1.88 -16.81 4.07
N VAL A 338 -2.41 -15.59 4.07
CA VAL A 338 -2.01 -14.53 3.14
C VAL A 338 -0.95 -13.64 3.79
N LEU A 339 0.08 -13.27 3.04
CA LEU A 339 1.12 -12.34 3.45
C LEU A 339 1.19 -11.18 2.45
N VAL A 340 0.57 -10.05 2.79
CA VAL A 340 0.54 -8.82 1.97
C VAL A 340 1.69 -7.91 2.38
N GLU A 341 2.19 -7.09 1.47
CA GLU A 341 3.20 -6.09 1.76
C GLU A 341 2.54 -4.82 2.29
N PRO A 342 3.06 -4.19 3.37
CA PRO A 342 2.54 -2.93 3.85
C PRO A 342 2.80 -1.77 2.87
N ILE A 343 1.91 -0.79 2.81
CA ILE A 343 2.07 0.47 2.06
C ILE A 343 3.36 1.18 2.49
N ALA A 344 3.71 1.06 3.75
CA ALA A 344 4.94 1.59 4.32
C ALA A 344 6.21 1.14 3.58
N THR A 345 6.24 -0.10 3.06
CA THR A 345 7.36 -0.60 2.23
C THR A 345 7.47 0.18 0.91
N TRP A 346 6.35 0.53 0.29
CA TRP A 346 6.34 1.29 -0.95
C TRP A 346 6.82 2.74 -0.73
N ILE A 347 6.44 3.37 0.39
CA ILE A 347 6.96 4.69 0.79
C ILE A 347 8.49 4.64 0.99
N ALA A 348 8.99 3.61 1.69
CA ALA A 348 10.42 3.39 1.86
C ALA A 348 11.15 3.19 0.51
N TYR A 349 10.52 2.44 -0.42
CA TYR A 349 11.01 2.26 -1.79
C TYR A 349 11.11 3.58 -2.54
N MET A 350 10.08 4.44 -2.51
CA MET A 350 10.12 5.74 -3.17
C MET A 350 11.27 6.61 -2.66
N MET A 351 11.50 6.66 -1.34
CA MET A 351 12.63 7.40 -0.76
C MET A 351 13.98 6.82 -1.20
N TYR A 352 14.09 5.50 -1.26
CA TYR A 352 15.30 4.82 -1.73
C TYR A 352 15.60 5.15 -3.20
N VAL A 353 14.61 4.99 -4.09
CA VAL A 353 14.76 5.28 -5.53
C VAL A 353 15.05 6.76 -5.77
N ALA A 354 14.44 7.66 -5.01
CA ALA A 354 14.72 9.10 -5.09
C ALA A 354 16.20 9.41 -4.73
N LYS A 355 16.72 8.74 -3.69
CA LYS A 355 18.12 8.86 -3.26
C LYS A 355 19.09 8.32 -4.30
N GLU A 356 18.90 7.09 -4.76
CA GLU A 356 19.78 6.46 -5.76
C GLU A 356 19.70 7.19 -7.12
N GLY A 357 18.52 7.65 -7.51
CA GLY A 357 18.36 8.49 -8.69
C GLY A 357 18.99 9.87 -8.58
N ALA A 358 19.13 10.43 -7.37
CA ALA A 358 19.87 11.68 -7.17
C ALA A 358 21.39 11.46 -7.36
N LYS A 359 21.92 10.35 -6.85
CA LYS A 359 23.31 9.94 -7.06
C LYS A 359 23.61 9.71 -8.54
N ALA A 360 22.80 8.87 -9.21
CA ALA A 360 22.98 8.54 -10.61
C ALA A 360 22.93 9.77 -11.53
N ARG A 361 22.04 10.75 -11.22
CA ARG A 361 22.03 12.02 -11.98
C ARG A 361 23.26 12.85 -11.75
N ALA A 362 23.80 12.87 -10.52
CA ALA A 362 25.03 13.59 -10.23
C ALA A 362 26.22 12.95 -10.99
N ASP A 363 26.31 11.62 -10.98
CA ASP A 363 27.35 10.89 -11.70
C ASP A 363 27.25 11.08 -13.21
N ALA A 364 26.04 11.00 -13.79
CA ALA A 364 25.82 11.23 -15.23
C ALA A 364 26.09 12.68 -15.66
N GLN A 365 25.92 13.66 -14.78
CA GLN A 365 26.19 15.07 -15.07
C GLN A 365 27.64 15.47 -14.80
N ALA A 366 28.42 14.68 -14.07
CA ALA A 366 29.80 14.98 -13.72
C ALA A 366 30.68 15.31 -14.93
N PRO A 367 30.66 14.53 -16.06
CA PRO A 367 31.48 14.83 -17.23
C PRO A 367 31.17 16.18 -17.89
N HIS A 368 29.91 16.65 -17.78
CA HIS A 368 29.43 17.86 -18.46
C HIS A 368 29.31 19.10 -17.56
N ARG A 369 29.24 18.89 -16.25
CA ARG A 369 29.01 19.96 -15.25
C ARG A 369 30.09 20.04 -14.18
N ASP A 370 31.10 19.18 -14.21
CA ASP A 370 32.19 19.26 -13.24
C ASP A 370 32.88 20.62 -13.39
N PRO A 371 32.90 21.39 -12.31
CA PRO A 371 33.60 22.66 -12.33
C PRO A 371 35.07 22.41 -12.66
N LYS A 372 35.65 23.28 -13.48
CA LYS A 372 37.11 23.22 -13.80
C LYS A 372 37.90 23.07 -12.51
N TRP A 373 39.06 22.45 -12.58
CA TRP A 373 39.87 22.11 -11.40
C TRP A 373 40.10 23.27 -10.41
N TYR A 374 40.11 24.49 -10.91
CA TYR A 374 40.29 25.72 -10.09
C TYR A 374 38.97 26.23 -9.47
N GLN A 375 37.80 25.72 -9.85
CA GLN A 375 36.50 26.11 -9.30
C GLN A 375 36.14 25.29 -8.05
N VAL A 376 37.04 25.25 -7.08
CA VAL A 376 36.91 24.41 -5.86
C VAL A 376 35.61 24.71 -5.10
N LYS A 377 35.24 25.99 -4.95
CA LYS A 377 34.03 26.41 -4.25
C LYS A 377 32.77 25.79 -4.86
N LYS A 378 32.64 25.85 -6.17
CA LYS A 378 31.49 25.30 -6.90
C LYS A 378 31.44 23.76 -6.80
N ARG A 379 32.58 23.09 -6.81
CA ARG A 379 32.69 21.63 -6.60
C ARG A 379 32.27 21.23 -5.20
N VAL A 380 32.67 21.98 -4.18
CA VAL A 380 32.24 21.75 -2.79
C VAL A 380 30.76 22.01 -2.61
N GLU A 381 30.20 23.07 -3.20
CA GLU A 381 28.78 23.39 -3.16
C GLU A 381 27.94 22.28 -3.79
N ASN A 382 28.31 21.75 -4.97
CA ASN A 382 27.63 20.66 -5.64
C ASN A 382 27.63 19.37 -4.79
N LYS A 383 28.78 19.00 -4.22
CA LYS A 383 28.90 17.86 -3.30
C LYS A 383 28.06 18.05 -2.03
N LEU A 384 28.06 19.26 -1.47
CA LEU A 384 27.29 19.57 -0.27
C LEU A 384 25.78 19.52 -0.54
N GLN A 385 25.32 20.00 -1.70
CA GLN A 385 23.92 19.90 -2.12
C GLN A 385 23.48 18.44 -2.30
N LEU A 386 24.33 17.62 -2.96
CA LEU A 386 24.06 16.20 -3.10
C LEU A 386 24.00 15.51 -1.72
N LEU A 387 24.96 15.79 -0.85
CA LEU A 387 25.00 15.24 0.51
C LEU A 387 23.77 15.64 1.34
N LYS A 388 23.37 16.92 1.29
CA LYS A 388 22.15 17.40 1.95
C LYS A 388 20.90 16.65 1.44
N LYS A 389 20.77 16.50 0.12
CA LYS A 389 19.62 15.80 -0.50
C LYS A 389 19.60 14.32 -0.15
N THR A 390 20.72 13.62 -0.33
CA THR A 390 20.81 12.16 -0.06
C THR A 390 20.77 11.86 1.43
N GLY A 391 21.39 12.71 2.26
CA GLY A 391 21.35 12.64 3.72
C GLY A 391 19.94 12.87 4.26
N GLY A 392 19.23 13.88 3.77
CA GLY A 392 17.84 14.16 4.13
C GLY A 392 16.91 12.99 3.79
N LEU A 393 17.05 12.39 2.60
CA LEU A 393 16.27 11.21 2.21
C LEU A 393 16.61 9.98 3.06
N SER A 394 17.88 9.81 3.45
CA SER A 394 18.29 8.71 4.34
C SER A 394 17.74 8.89 5.75
N ALA A 395 17.78 10.11 6.29
CA ALA A 395 17.21 10.43 7.60
C ALA A 395 15.69 10.27 7.59
N GLY A 396 15.01 10.73 6.54
CA GLY A 396 13.56 10.53 6.35
C GLY A 396 13.18 9.06 6.28
N SER A 397 13.95 8.25 5.55
CA SER A 397 13.73 6.80 5.48
C SER A 397 13.94 6.10 6.83
N ALA A 398 14.99 6.47 7.57
CA ALA A 398 15.23 5.92 8.91
C ALA A 398 14.12 6.31 9.90
N MET A 399 13.68 7.56 9.86
CA MET A 399 12.57 8.04 10.68
C MET A 399 11.25 7.33 10.33
N TRP A 400 10.97 7.12 9.05
CA TRP A 400 9.80 6.39 8.58
C TRP A 400 9.79 4.94 9.08
N THR A 401 10.91 4.24 8.90
CA THR A 401 11.11 2.88 9.41
C THR A 401 10.93 2.82 10.93
N TYR A 402 11.47 3.79 11.66
CA TYR A 402 11.30 3.89 13.10
C TYR A 402 9.81 4.07 13.50
N PHE A 403 9.06 4.92 12.81
CA PHE A 403 7.64 5.14 13.09
C PHE A 403 6.82 3.88 12.86
N TYR A 404 7.09 3.17 11.78
CA TYR A 404 6.43 1.90 11.48
C TYR A 404 6.74 0.83 12.54
N HIS A 405 8.01 0.60 12.84
CA HIS A 405 8.42 -0.40 13.84
C HIS A 405 7.90 -0.07 15.24
N ARG A 406 7.82 1.20 15.57
CA ARG A 406 7.22 1.65 16.81
C ARG A 406 5.73 1.29 16.89
N THR A 407 4.99 1.48 15.82
CA THR A 407 3.57 1.09 15.74
C THR A 407 3.43 -0.43 15.95
N ILE A 408 4.24 -1.24 15.27
CA ILE A 408 4.30 -2.69 15.45
C ILE A 408 4.51 -3.04 16.93
N LYS A 409 5.51 -2.43 17.57
CA LYS A 409 5.87 -2.72 18.97
C LYS A 409 4.71 -2.45 19.94
N HIS A 410 3.96 -1.36 19.76
CA HIS A 410 2.78 -1.06 20.57
C HIS A 410 1.60 -1.99 20.27
N MET A 411 1.53 -2.54 19.06
CA MET A 411 0.46 -3.45 18.62
C MET A 411 0.77 -4.94 18.84
N GLY A 412 1.82 -5.30 19.59
CA GLY A 412 2.11 -6.67 20.00
C GLY A 412 3.38 -7.28 19.40
N ASP A 413 4.10 -6.55 18.55
CA ASP A 413 5.41 -6.94 17.98
C ASP A 413 5.40 -8.28 17.21
N THR A 414 4.25 -8.62 16.58
CA THR A 414 4.09 -9.83 15.76
C THR A 414 4.04 -9.55 14.25
N ALA A 415 3.72 -8.31 13.86
CA ALA A 415 3.76 -7.90 12.46
C ALA A 415 5.21 -7.84 11.92
N HIS A 416 5.37 -8.05 10.62
CA HIS A 416 6.69 -8.10 9.99
C HIS A 416 7.31 -6.72 9.88
N HIS A 417 8.62 -6.65 10.08
CA HIS A 417 9.39 -5.44 9.87
C HIS A 417 9.53 -5.13 8.37
N LEU A 418 9.67 -3.84 8.03
CA LEU A 418 9.87 -3.44 6.64
C LEU A 418 11.14 -4.06 6.07
N VAL A 419 11.02 -4.69 4.91
CA VAL A 419 12.19 -5.29 4.24
C VAL A 419 13.13 -4.17 3.78
N PRO A 420 14.44 -4.25 4.11
CA PRO A 420 15.41 -3.24 3.72
C PRO A 420 15.50 -3.10 2.20
N GLN A 421 15.24 -1.90 1.67
CA GLN A 421 15.23 -1.63 0.23
C GLN A 421 16.58 -1.91 -0.45
N LYS A 422 17.69 -1.71 0.28
CA LYS A 422 19.03 -2.05 -0.20
C LYS A 422 19.17 -3.55 -0.47
N GLU A 423 18.58 -4.39 0.38
CA GLU A 423 18.61 -5.86 0.21
C GLU A 423 17.77 -6.29 -0.99
N LEU A 424 16.54 -5.76 -1.12
CA LEU A 424 15.71 -6.03 -2.29
C LEU A 424 16.40 -5.60 -3.59
N SER A 425 17.03 -4.42 -3.60
CA SER A 425 17.80 -3.93 -4.73
C SER A 425 18.97 -4.85 -5.08
N ARG A 426 19.71 -5.34 -4.07
CA ARG A 426 20.83 -6.28 -4.25
C ARG A 426 20.37 -7.61 -4.86
N LEU A 427 19.27 -8.17 -4.35
CA LEU A 427 18.72 -9.43 -4.84
C LEU A 427 18.13 -9.33 -6.24
N ALA A 428 17.51 -8.20 -6.57
CA ALA A 428 16.96 -7.94 -7.88
C ALA A 428 18.02 -7.64 -8.94
N HIS A 429 19.18 -7.06 -8.56
CA HIS A 429 20.18 -6.52 -9.47
C HIS A 429 20.64 -7.46 -10.60
N PRO A 430 20.81 -8.78 -10.40
CA PRO A 430 21.17 -9.71 -11.48
C PRO A 430 20.11 -9.86 -12.59
N PHE A 431 18.89 -9.40 -12.34
CA PHE A 431 17.73 -9.56 -13.22
C PHE A 431 17.15 -8.23 -13.66
N TYR A 432 17.11 -7.23 -12.75
CA TYR A 432 16.41 -5.96 -12.95
C TYR A 432 17.23 -4.78 -12.42
N HIS A 433 17.42 -3.77 -13.26
CA HIS A 433 18.26 -2.64 -12.88
C HIS A 433 17.53 -1.69 -11.92
N GLN A 434 18.19 -1.32 -10.82
CA GLN A 434 17.60 -0.48 -9.76
C GLN A 434 17.13 0.91 -10.21
N LEU A 435 17.65 1.43 -11.32
CA LEU A 435 17.24 2.73 -11.88
C LEU A 435 16.15 2.61 -12.94
N ALA A 436 15.74 1.40 -13.33
CA ALA A 436 14.56 1.20 -14.15
C ALA A 436 13.32 1.53 -13.30
N ARG A 437 12.72 2.70 -13.61
CA ARG A 437 11.63 3.28 -12.82
C ARG A 437 10.29 2.90 -13.39
N GLY A 438 9.28 2.92 -12.53
CA GLY A 438 7.87 2.72 -12.84
C GLY A 438 7.27 1.63 -11.96
N GLY A 439 6.10 1.89 -11.38
CA GLY A 439 5.45 0.98 -10.44
C GLY A 439 6.39 0.54 -9.33
N GLU A 440 6.37 -0.75 -9.01
CA GLU A 440 7.23 -1.38 -8.00
C GLU A 440 8.69 -1.56 -8.45
N GLY A 441 8.97 -1.47 -9.75
CA GLY A 441 10.33 -1.58 -10.29
C GLY A 441 11.09 -2.82 -9.79
N PHE A 442 12.33 -2.63 -9.29
CA PHE A 442 13.14 -3.73 -8.76
C PHE A 442 12.54 -4.37 -7.50
N MET A 443 11.63 -3.68 -6.80
CA MET A 443 11.04 -4.16 -5.55
C MET A 443 10.19 -5.41 -5.79
N GLU A 444 9.44 -5.49 -6.89
CA GLU A 444 8.66 -6.68 -7.23
C GLU A 444 9.57 -7.90 -7.43
N VAL A 445 10.58 -7.78 -8.27
CA VAL A 445 11.55 -8.86 -8.54
C VAL A 445 12.33 -9.23 -7.27
N GLY A 446 12.78 -8.21 -6.54
CA GLY A 446 13.53 -8.40 -5.30
C GLY A 446 12.72 -9.11 -4.21
N LYS A 447 11.43 -8.79 -4.06
CA LYS A 447 10.54 -9.49 -3.12
C LYS A 447 10.38 -10.95 -3.48
N ASN A 448 10.15 -11.28 -4.75
CA ASN A 448 10.02 -12.66 -5.19
C ASN A 448 11.25 -13.50 -4.81
N VAL A 449 12.44 -12.96 -5.04
CA VAL A 449 13.70 -13.62 -4.65
C VAL A 449 13.84 -13.68 -3.12
N TYR A 450 13.61 -12.55 -2.43
CA TYR A 450 13.80 -12.43 -0.99
C TYR A 450 12.96 -13.44 -0.19
N TYR A 451 11.67 -13.50 -0.47
CA TYR A 451 10.75 -14.40 0.23
C TYR A 451 11.02 -15.86 -0.06
N THR A 452 11.51 -16.17 -1.28
CA THR A 452 11.89 -17.54 -1.66
C THR A 452 13.18 -18.00 -1.00
N VAL A 453 14.27 -17.22 -1.12
CA VAL A 453 15.59 -17.66 -0.64
C VAL A 453 15.70 -17.65 0.90
N ASN A 454 14.89 -16.85 1.57
CA ASN A 454 14.83 -16.84 3.03
C ASN A 454 13.74 -17.78 3.59
N HIS A 455 13.09 -18.58 2.76
CA HIS A 455 12.02 -19.50 3.15
C HIS A 455 10.95 -18.82 4.01
N LEU A 456 10.39 -17.69 3.51
CA LEU A 456 9.37 -16.91 4.22
C LEU A 456 7.95 -17.16 3.68
N CYS A 457 7.83 -17.91 2.60
CA CYS A 457 6.55 -18.33 2.03
C CYS A 457 6.69 -19.64 1.26
N HIS A 458 5.56 -20.32 1.03
CA HIS A 458 5.52 -21.54 0.22
C HIS A 458 5.27 -21.24 -1.26
N MET A 459 4.61 -20.09 -1.55
CA MET A 459 4.26 -19.66 -2.89
C MET A 459 4.27 -18.13 -2.97
N VAL A 460 4.68 -17.61 -4.11
CA VAL A 460 4.54 -16.19 -4.48
C VAL A 460 3.45 -16.07 -5.52
N LEU A 461 2.40 -15.30 -5.19
CA LEU A 461 1.30 -14.95 -6.10
C LEU A 461 1.47 -13.48 -6.51
N ALA A 462 1.74 -13.23 -7.79
CA ALA A 462 1.90 -11.89 -8.32
C ALA A 462 0.59 -11.43 -8.99
N LEU A 463 -0.09 -10.46 -8.37
CA LEU A 463 -1.31 -9.86 -8.90
C LEU A 463 -0.93 -8.68 -9.79
N LYS A 464 -1.26 -8.78 -11.07
CA LYS A 464 -0.85 -7.83 -12.10
C LYS A 464 -2.06 -7.33 -12.86
N PRO A 465 -2.31 -6.03 -12.91
CA PRO A 465 -3.43 -5.52 -13.69
C PRO A 465 -3.18 -5.69 -15.19
N PHE A 466 -4.21 -6.10 -15.92
CA PHE A 466 -4.19 -6.05 -17.38
C PHE A 466 -3.84 -4.63 -17.85
N GLY A 467 -2.94 -4.54 -18.83
CA GLY A 467 -2.48 -3.26 -19.36
C GLY A 467 -1.48 -2.49 -18.47
N CYS A 468 -0.94 -3.10 -17.42
CA CYS A 468 0.05 -2.47 -16.56
C CYS A 468 1.44 -2.41 -17.22
N MET A 469 1.91 -1.19 -17.52
CA MET A 469 3.22 -1.00 -18.17
C MET A 469 4.41 -1.43 -17.28
N PRO A 470 4.49 -1.04 -15.98
CA PRO A 470 5.58 -1.49 -15.12
C PRO A 470 5.61 -3.01 -14.90
N SER A 471 4.43 -3.65 -14.77
CA SER A 471 4.35 -5.11 -14.63
C SER A 471 4.90 -5.83 -15.85
N THR A 472 4.69 -5.29 -17.05
CA THR A 472 5.29 -5.85 -18.29
C THR A 472 6.82 -5.85 -18.23
N GLN A 473 7.45 -4.82 -17.62
CA GLN A 473 8.90 -4.79 -17.44
C GLN A 473 9.39 -5.86 -16.46
N SER A 474 8.70 -6.04 -15.34
CA SER A 474 9.06 -7.08 -14.35
C SER A 474 8.80 -8.49 -14.87
N ASP A 475 7.72 -8.70 -15.63
CA ASP A 475 7.40 -9.99 -16.27
C ASP A 475 8.48 -10.45 -17.23
N GLY A 476 9.07 -9.53 -17.98
CA GLY A 476 10.15 -9.84 -18.92
C GLY A 476 11.36 -10.53 -18.28
N VAL A 477 11.54 -10.41 -16.95
CA VAL A 477 12.65 -11.03 -16.23
C VAL A 477 12.23 -12.19 -15.32
N GLN A 478 10.93 -12.36 -15.04
CA GLN A 478 10.44 -13.37 -14.10
C GLN A 478 10.76 -14.81 -14.53
N SER A 479 10.71 -15.12 -15.83
CA SER A 479 11.10 -16.44 -16.32
C SER A 479 12.54 -16.80 -15.96
N ARG A 480 13.46 -15.81 -16.03
CA ARG A 480 14.86 -16.00 -15.62
C ARG A 480 14.99 -16.19 -14.10
N VAL A 481 14.18 -15.48 -13.31
CA VAL A 481 14.15 -15.64 -11.85
C VAL A 481 13.71 -17.06 -11.48
N VAL A 482 12.56 -17.50 -12.00
CA VAL A 482 12.03 -18.86 -11.76
C VAL A 482 13.00 -19.94 -12.22
N ASN A 483 13.64 -19.78 -13.39
CA ASN A 483 14.64 -20.72 -13.87
C ASN A 483 15.86 -20.84 -12.95
N LYS A 484 16.24 -19.76 -12.25
CA LYS A 484 17.34 -19.77 -11.30
C LYS A 484 16.96 -20.41 -9.96
N PHE A 485 15.73 -20.17 -9.51
CA PHE A 485 15.21 -20.66 -8.21
C PHE A 485 14.15 -21.73 -8.46
N LYS A 486 14.59 -22.96 -8.76
CA LYS A 486 13.73 -24.09 -9.17
C LYS A 486 12.66 -24.47 -8.16
N ASP A 487 12.89 -24.23 -6.87
CA ASP A 487 11.95 -24.55 -5.80
C ASP A 487 10.87 -23.47 -5.59
N MET A 488 10.95 -22.37 -6.34
CA MET A 488 9.97 -21.28 -6.27
C MET A 488 8.66 -21.70 -6.92
N ILE A 489 7.56 -21.70 -6.18
CA ILE A 489 6.22 -21.68 -6.75
C ILE A 489 5.88 -20.21 -7.01
N PHE A 490 5.91 -19.81 -8.26
CA PHE A 490 5.58 -18.45 -8.70
C PHE A 490 4.42 -18.49 -9.68
N LEU A 491 3.32 -17.80 -9.33
CA LEU A 491 2.15 -17.70 -10.21
C LEU A 491 1.79 -16.24 -10.48
N PRO A 492 1.95 -15.75 -11.71
CA PRO A 492 1.39 -14.47 -12.12
C PRO A 492 -0.09 -14.63 -12.48
N ILE A 493 -0.93 -13.78 -11.91
CA ILE A 493 -2.35 -13.63 -12.24
C ILE A 493 -2.57 -12.22 -12.75
N GLU A 494 -3.05 -12.12 -13.98
CA GLU A 494 -3.45 -10.86 -14.59
C GLU A 494 -4.88 -10.55 -14.18
N THR A 495 -5.08 -9.42 -13.46
CA THR A 495 -6.40 -8.99 -13.01
C THR A 495 -7.06 -8.09 -14.05
N SER A 496 -8.35 -8.30 -14.28
CA SER A 496 -9.20 -7.48 -15.15
C SER A 496 -10.60 -7.40 -14.55
N GLY A 497 -11.52 -6.71 -15.18
CA GLY A 497 -12.94 -6.77 -14.75
C GLY A 497 -13.64 -8.09 -15.09
N GLU A 498 -12.93 -9.01 -15.75
CA GLU A 498 -13.44 -10.28 -16.26
C GLU A 498 -12.42 -11.41 -16.01
N GLY A 499 -12.84 -12.65 -15.96
CA GLY A 499 -11.94 -13.81 -15.86
C GLY A 499 -11.63 -14.30 -14.45
N GLU A 500 -12.39 -13.88 -13.43
CA GLU A 500 -12.26 -14.32 -12.03
C GLU A 500 -12.21 -15.85 -11.90
N VAL A 501 -13.13 -16.56 -12.57
CA VAL A 501 -13.22 -18.04 -12.49
C VAL A 501 -11.94 -18.70 -13.00
N ASN A 502 -11.37 -18.21 -14.11
CA ASN A 502 -10.11 -18.73 -14.65
C ASN A 502 -8.95 -18.44 -13.70
N ALA A 503 -8.90 -17.22 -13.14
CA ALA A 503 -7.89 -16.83 -12.17
C ALA A 503 -7.94 -17.73 -10.92
N HIS A 504 -9.12 -17.94 -10.35
CA HIS A 504 -9.31 -18.81 -9.19
C HIS A 504 -8.91 -20.27 -9.48
N SER A 505 -9.28 -20.81 -10.63
CA SER A 505 -8.90 -22.17 -11.04
C SER A 505 -7.37 -22.33 -11.14
N ARG A 506 -6.69 -21.38 -11.75
CA ARG A 506 -5.20 -21.39 -11.83
C ARG A 506 -4.55 -21.30 -10.45
N VAL A 507 -5.10 -20.46 -9.57
CA VAL A 507 -4.61 -20.33 -8.19
C VAL A 507 -4.84 -21.61 -7.41
N GLN A 508 -5.99 -22.29 -7.54
CA GLN A 508 -6.25 -23.58 -6.87
C GLN A 508 -5.23 -24.64 -7.27
N MET A 509 -4.87 -24.72 -8.56
CA MET A 509 -3.85 -25.67 -9.04
C MET A 509 -2.49 -25.43 -8.37
N ALA A 510 -1.99 -24.19 -8.35
CA ALA A 510 -0.71 -23.86 -7.73
C ALA A 510 -0.78 -23.99 -6.18
N LEU A 511 -1.94 -23.68 -5.60
CA LEU A 511 -2.15 -23.81 -4.16
C LEU A 511 -2.11 -25.25 -3.68
N ALA A 512 -2.49 -26.22 -4.51
CA ALA A 512 -2.34 -27.64 -4.18
C ALA A 512 -0.87 -28.02 -3.92
N GLU A 513 0.06 -27.55 -4.74
CA GLU A 513 1.49 -27.75 -4.54
C GLU A 513 1.99 -27.02 -3.29
N ALA A 514 1.56 -25.78 -3.05
CA ALA A 514 1.91 -25.03 -1.85
C ALA A 514 1.40 -25.70 -0.57
N LYS A 515 0.19 -26.28 -0.58
CA LYS A 515 -0.36 -27.09 0.52
C LYS A 515 0.49 -28.34 0.78
N ALA A 516 0.92 -29.03 -0.28
CA ALA A 516 1.80 -30.20 -0.16
C ALA A 516 3.16 -29.83 0.46
N LYS A 517 3.78 -28.72 0.02
CA LYS A 517 5.03 -28.21 0.62
C LYS A 517 4.86 -27.85 2.10
N ALA A 518 3.80 -27.13 2.47
CA ALA A 518 3.54 -26.77 3.86
C ALA A 518 3.32 -28.00 4.74
N ARG A 519 2.67 -29.04 4.22
CA ARG A 519 2.48 -30.30 4.94
C ARG A 519 3.79 -31.04 5.13
N ALA A 520 4.58 -31.19 4.07
CA ALA A 520 5.90 -31.84 4.13
C ALA A 520 6.84 -31.12 5.10
N GLU A 521 6.83 -29.78 5.12
CA GLU A 521 7.60 -28.98 6.08
C GLU A 521 7.17 -29.27 7.52
N PHE A 522 5.87 -29.27 7.80
CA PHE A 522 5.34 -29.56 9.13
C PHE A 522 5.69 -30.98 9.59
N ASP A 523 5.50 -31.97 8.72
CA ASP A 523 5.82 -33.38 9.02
C ASP A 523 7.33 -33.55 9.26
N SER A 524 8.18 -32.86 8.51
CA SER A 524 9.63 -32.82 8.73
C SER A 524 9.98 -32.25 10.11
N VAL A 525 9.30 -31.18 10.56
CA VAL A 525 9.50 -30.62 11.91
C VAL A 525 9.10 -31.62 13.00
N LEU A 526 7.98 -32.33 12.84
CA LEU A 526 7.59 -33.38 13.79
C LEU A 526 8.64 -34.50 13.88
N GLN A 527 9.17 -34.95 12.75
CA GLN A 527 10.25 -35.95 12.71
C GLN A 527 11.52 -35.44 13.39
N GLN A 528 11.97 -34.23 13.09
CA GLN A 528 13.20 -33.65 13.64
C GLN A 528 13.10 -33.40 15.15
N THR A 529 11.93 -33.07 15.65
CA THR A 529 11.69 -32.81 17.08
C THR A 529 11.35 -34.08 17.86
N GLY A 530 10.97 -35.15 17.18
CA GLY A 530 10.53 -36.40 17.80
C GLY A 530 9.24 -36.27 18.61
N LYS A 531 8.41 -35.24 18.32
CA LYS A 531 7.13 -35.01 18.99
C LYS A 531 5.99 -35.35 18.04
N SER A 532 4.92 -35.94 18.57
CA SER A 532 3.69 -36.14 17.82
C SER A 532 2.81 -34.89 17.87
N LEU A 533 1.89 -34.75 16.90
CA LEU A 533 0.90 -33.67 16.92
C LEU A 533 0.03 -33.74 18.20
N SER A 534 -0.25 -34.96 18.70
CA SER A 534 -1.00 -35.14 19.94
C SER A 534 -0.28 -34.58 21.14
N ASP A 535 1.05 -34.82 21.25
CA ASP A 535 1.88 -34.30 22.34
C ASP A 535 1.91 -32.77 22.32
N LEU A 536 2.08 -32.17 21.12
CA LEU A 536 2.08 -30.72 20.97
C LEU A 536 0.74 -30.12 21.36
N ARG A 537 -0.39 -30.71 20.95
CA ARG A 537 -1.74 -30.26 21.33
C ARG A 537 -1.97 -30.37 22.83
N GLY A 538 -1.62 -31.48 23.44
CA GLY A 538 -1.72 -31.65 24.88
C GLY A 538 -0.96 -30.58 25.65
N TYR A 539 0.26 -30.28 25.24
CA TYR A 539 1.05 -29.22 25.86
C TYR A 539 0.43 -27.82 25.66
N VAL A 540 -0.05 -27.51 24.46
CA VAL A 540 -0.72 -26.23 24.15
C VAL A 540 -2.02 -26.09 24.94
N ASP A 541 -2.77 -27.17 25.18
CA ASP A 541 -4.00 -27.15 25.99
C ASP A 541 -3.71 -26.87 27.47
N GLU A 542 -2.57 -27.33 27.98
CA GLU A 542 -2.12 -27.01 29.34
C GLU A 542 -1.56 -25.57 29.49
N HIS A 543 -1.28 -24.87 28.35
CA HIS A 543 -0.66 -23.54 28.32
C HIS A 543 -1.51 -22.54 27.49
N PRO A 544 -2.59 -22.00 28.07
CA PRO A 544 -3.53 -21.13 27.35
C PRO A 544 -2.91 -19.86 26.72
N GLU A 545 -1.77 -19.40 27.24
CA GLU A 545 -1.03 -18.27 26.68
C GLU A 545 -0.53 -18.55 25.24
N LEU A 546 -0.23 -19.82 24.91
CA LEU A 546 0.19 -20.23 23.57
C LEU A 546 -0.93 -20.14 22.53
N LYS A 547 -2.20 -20.09 22.98
CA LYS A 547 -3.36 -19.94 22.12
C LYS A 547 -3.73 -18.48 21.84
N ARG A 548 -3.03 -17.51 22.44
CA ARG A 548 -3.34 -16.09 22.25
C ARG A 548 -2.86 -15.58 20.88
N ALA A 549 -3.70 -14.76 20.23
CA ALA A 549 -3.45 -14.29 18.86
C ALA A 549 -2.10 -13.58 18.68
N LEU A 550 -1.68 -12.77 19.64
CA LEU A 550 -0.39 -12.06 19.57
C LEU A 550 0.70 -12.74 20.42
N TYR A 551 0.60 -14.05 20.66
CA TYR A 551 1.71 -14.79 21.23
C TYR A 551 2.86 -14.82 20.24
N ARG A 552 4.05 -14.38 20.65
CA ARG A 552 5.22 -14.25 19.78
C ARG A 552 5.93 -15.60 19.61
N VAL A 553 5.86 -16.14 18.42
CA VAL A 553 6.62 -17.34 18.02
C VAL A 553 7.95 -16.89 17.43
N PRO A 554 9.11 -17.36 17.95
CA PRO A 554 10.40 -17.04 17.37
C PRO A 554 10.50 -17.58 15.94
N HIS A 555 11.01 -16.75 15.01
CA HIS A 555 11.26 -17.19 13.64
C HIS A 555 12.45 -18.16 13.60
N ARG A 556 12.30 -19.26 12.85
CA ARG A 556 13.34 -20.21 12.58
C ARG A 556 13.72 -20.18 11.10
N GLU A 557 15.01 -20.02 10.82
CA GLU A 557 15.53 -20.06 9.45
C GLU A 557 15.17 -21.38 8.75
N GLY A 558 14.80 -21.28 7.48
CA GLY A 558 14.45 -22.44 6.64
C GLY A 558 13.04 -22.98 6.85
N VAL A 559 12.21 -22.35 7.71
CA VAL A 559 10.84 -22.77 7.97
C VAL A 559 9.90 -21.62 7.63
N ALA A 560 8.99 -21.83 6.66
CA ALA A 560 8.04 -20.80 6.20
C ALA A 560 6.71 -20.85 6.95
N GLY A 561 6.20 -22.04 7.26
CA GLY A 561 4.85 -22.26 7.76
C GLY A 561 4.67 -21.88 9.22
N THR A 562 3.61 -21.12 9.52
CA THR A 562 3.23 -20.75 10.90
C THR A 562 3.09 -21.98 11.79
N ALA A 563 2.46 -23.06 11.30
CA ALA A 563 2.27 -24.27 12.06
C ALA A 563 3.61 -25.00 12.34
N ALA A 564 4.50 -25.04 11.38
CA ALA A 564 5.82 -25.66 11.51
C ALA A 564 6.71 -24.89 12.50
N GLN A 565 6.73 -23.56 12.42
CA GLN A 565 7.46 -22.71 13.37
C GLN A 565 6.90 -22.86 14.79
N PHE A 566 5.58 -22.87 14.93
CA PHE A 566 4.92 -23.04 16.21
C PHE A 566 5.18 -24.43 16.82
N ALA A 567 5.08 -25.48 16.02
CA ALA A 567 5.38 -26.84 16.46
C ALA A 567 6.82 -26.97 16.97
N TRP A 568 7.76 -26.36 16.26
CA TRP A 568 9.16 -26.31 16.69
C TRP A 568 9.32 -25.59 18.03
N HIS A 569 8.75 -24.39 18.14
CA HIS A 569 8.80 -23.59 19.36
C HIS A 569 8.20 -24.31 20.56
N VAL A 570 7.01 -24.90 20.39
CA VAL A 570 6.35 -25.70 21.46
C VAL A 570 7.22 -26.88 21.86
N SER A 571 7.83 -27.59 20.90
CA SER A 571 8.74 -28.68 21.18
C SER A 571 9.93 -28.26 22.06
N GLU A 572 10.53 -27.08 21.78
CA GLU A 572 11.60 -26.54 22.61
C GLU A 572 11.11 -26.16 24.02
N LEU A 573 9.88 -25.67 24.17
CA LEU A 573 9.28 -25.39 25.47
C LEU A 573 9.07 -26.68 26.26
N MET A 574 8.52 -27.73 25.63
CA MET A 574 8.35 -29.06 26.24
C MET A 574 9.68 -29.63 26.74
N ASP A 575 10.74 -29.46 25.94
CA ASP A 575 12.08 -29.96 26.31
C ASP A 575 12.73 -29.15 27.45
N LYS A 576 12.37 -27.89 27.63
CA LYS A 576 12.80 -27.03 28.74
C LYS A 576 11.97 -27.25 30.02
N ASP A 577 10.74 -27.68 29.89
CA ASP A 577 9.82 -27.89 31.02
C ASP A 577 10.16 -29.19 31.78
N LYS A 578 10.70 -28.99 32.99
CA LYS A 578 11.10 -30.12 33.87
C LYS A 578 9.90 -30.93 34.37
N ALA A 579 8.77 -30.27 34.63
CA ALA A 579 7.56 -30.92 35.14
C ALA A 579 6.91 -31.78 34.04
N TYR A 580 6.83 -31.28 32.82
CA TYR A 580 6.34 -32.04 31.68
C TYR A 580 7.19 -33.25 31.38
N ARG A 581 8.55 -33.12 31.36
CA ARG A 581 9.47 -34.23 31.15
C ARG A 581 9.35 -35.33 32.19
N ARG A 582 9.10 -34.94 33.45
CA ARG A 582 8.89 -35.93 34.53
C ARG A 582 7.60 -36.73 34.31
N ARG A 583 6.49 -36.09 33.97
CA ARG A 583 5.22 -36.75 33.64
C ARG A 583 5.31 -37.66 32.42
N ALA A 584 5.94 -37.23 31.35
CA ALA A 584 6.18 -38.02 30.14
C ALA A 584 7.01 -39.28 30.41
N ARG A 585 8.01 -39.19 31.30
CA ARG A 585 8.81 -40.37 31.71
C ARG A 585 7.98 -41.38 32.49
N VAL A 586 7.12 -40.95 33.41
CA VAL A 586 6.21 -41.82 34.17
C VAL A 586 5.25 -42.54 33.23
N ALA A 587 4.60 -41.84 32.31
CA ALA A 587 3.68 -42.42 31.33
C ALA A 587 4.36 -43.46 30.42
N LEU A 588 5.58 -43.20 29.98
CA LEU A 588 6.37 -44.16 29.19
C LEU A 588 6.79 -45.42 29.99
N THR A 589 6.96 -45.27 31.28
CA THR A 589 7.29 -46.41 32.14
C THR A 589 6.04 -47.27 32.36
N GLU A 590 4.90 -46.67 32.59
CA GLU A 590 3.60 -47.36 32.75
C GLU A 590 3.16 -48.07 31.46
N SER A 591 3.35 -47.45 30.27
CA SER A 591 3.03 -48.10 28.98
C SER A 591 3.97 -49.24 28.58
N ARG A 592 5.14 -49.38 29.22
CA ARG A 592 6.04 -50.51 29.01
C ARG A 592 5.79 -51.67 30.01
N VAL A 593 4.99 -51.42 31.02
CA VAL A 593 4.62 -52.43 32.05
C VAL A 593 3.23 -53.00 31.79
N ALA A 594 2.41 -52.32 30.99
CA ALA A 594 1.15 -52.82 30.45
C ALA A 594 1.38 -53.50 29.08
#